data_9a5fca178afabc5e60ede4861eb22b7c
#
_entry.id   9a5fca178afabc5e60ede4861eb22b7c
#
_cell.length_a   1.000
_cell.length_b   1.000
_cell.length_c   1.000
_cell.angle_alpha   90.00
_cell.angle_beta   90.00
_cell.angle_gamma   90.00
#
_symmetry.space_group_name_H-M   'P 1'
#
loop_
_entity.id
_entity.type
_entity.pdbx_description
1 polymer ?
#
loop_
_entity_poly.entity_id
_entity_poly.type
_entity_poly.pdbx_seq_one_letter_code
_entity_poly.pdbx_strand_id
1 'polypeptide(L)'
;LIGVFTIQYLKEFVLFIALAVFVFYQSDLIRKKIKFNKIDLVFGAFILLAFIFLVLPIGEVAFLAKAAYFKNILLMGLVYFLGRNMTLSDHQTQLTLKLILGIALGAFCINLAEFASGIHFHTLVNYGNFQNAINDVEPTGNYGLSWTFETQSGVKRFGAFFANPLDLASASLLAFPIAFIFFIKTPHRANQMLYGGLMMAIVGSLFFAYSRA
;
A
#
# COMPACT_ATOMS: atom_id res chain seq x y z
N LEU A 1 -6.47 -12.33 -19.23
CA LEU A 1 -5.29 -11.45 -19.41
C LEU A 1 -5.68 -9.97 -19.42
N ILE A 2 -6.65 -9.51 -20.23
CA ILE A 2 -7.06 -8.11 -20.34
C ILE A 2 -7.50 -7.54 -18.97
N GLY A 3 -8.32 -8.27 -18.21
CA GLY A 3 -8.81 -7.81 -16.88
C GLY A 3 -7.68 -7.60 -15.86
N VAL A 4 -6.63 -8.38 -15.94
CA VAL A 4 -5.48 -8.29 -15.02
C VAL A 4 -4.64 -7.04 -15.32
N PHE A 5 -4.38 -6.75 -16.59
CA PHE A 5 -3.72 -5.50 -17.00
C PHE A 5 -4.53 -4.26 -16.56
N THR A 6 -5.86 -4.32 -16.70
CA THR A 6 -6.73 -3.21 -16.29
C THR A 6 -6.61 -2.92 -14.79
N ILE A 7 -6.60 -3.95 -13.94
CA ILE A 7 -6.45 -3.80 -12.49
C ILE A 7 -5.06 -3.26 -12.12
N GLN A 8 -4.01 -3.70 -12.80
CA GLN A 8 -2.64 -3.23 -12.54
C GLN A 8 -2.50 -1.72 -12.77
N TYR A 9 -3.10 -1.20 -13.85
CA TYR A 9 -3.02 0.22 -14.18
C TYR A 9 -4.08 1.07 -13.48
N LEU A 10 -5.06 0.46 -12.79
CA LEU A 10 -6.12 1.18 -12.09
C LEU A 10 -5.56 2.17 -11.05
N LYS A 11 -4.55 1.75 -10.28
CA LYS A 11 -3.89 2.61 -9.27
C LYS A 11 -3.25 3.85 -9.90
N GLU A 12 -2.64 3.70 -11.08
CA GLU A 12 -2.01 4.79 -11.82
C GLU A 12 -3.08 5.74 -12.38
N PHE A 13 -4.15 5.18 -12.94
CA PHE A 13 -5.27 5.95 -13.44
C PHE A 13 -5.95 6.79 -12.35
N VAL A 14 -6.21 6.19 -11.18
CA VAL A 14 -6.76 6.90 -10.02
C VAL A 14 -5.82 8.02 -9.56
N LEU A 15 -4.51 7.78 -9.53
CA LEU A 15 -3.53 8.80 -9.15
C LEU A 15 -3.48 9.96 -10.17
N PHE A 16 -3.54 9.67 -11.46
CA PHE A 16 -3.59 10.72 -12.48
C PHE A 16 -4.89 11.52 -12.42
N ILE A 17 -6.03 10.88 -12.16
CA ILE A 17 -7.29 11.60 -11.91
C ILE A 17 -7.16 12.49 -10.67
N ALA A 18 -6.61 11.97 -9.56
CA ALA A 18 -6.39 12.76 -8.35
C ALA A 18 -5.49 13.97 -8.61
N LEU A 19 -4.42 13.79 -9.39
CA LEU A 19 -3.54 14.87 -9.81
C LEU A 19 -4.27 15.91 -10.68
N ALA A 20 -5.06 15.46 -11.65
CA ALA A 20 -5.85 16.35 -12.50
C ALA A 20 -6.86 17.15 -11.67
N VAL A 21 -7.61 16.49 -10.80
CA VAL A 21 -8.54 17.14 -9.87
C VAL A 21 -7.81 18.16 -8.99
N PHE A 22 -6.65 17.80 -8.44
CA PHE A 22 -5.83 18.70 -7.65
C PHE A 22 -5.44 19.96 -8.44
N VAL A 23 -4.93 19.80 -9.65
CA VAL A 23 -4.52 20.92 -10.51
C VAL A 23 -5.71 21.81 -10.87
N PHE A 24 -6.85 21.24 -11.21
CA PHE A 24 -8.04 22.04 -11.62
C PHE A 24 -8.73 22.72 -10.45
N TYR A 25 -8.87 22.07 -9.31
CA TYR A 25 -9.60 22.60 -8.15
C TYR A 25 -8.75 23.42 -7.20
N GLN A 26 -7.44 23.17 -7.13
CA GLN A 26 -6.52 23.88 -6.25
C GLN A 26 -5.55 24.78 -7.01
N SER A 27 -5.94 25.27 -8.18
CA SER A 27 -5.15 26.20 -8.98
C SER A 27 -4.70 27.46 -8.22
N ASP A 28 -5.41 27.85 -7.15
CA ASP A 28 -4.99 28.91 -6.25
C ASP A 28 -3.77 28.55 -5.40
N LEU A 29 -3.49 27.26 -5.17
CA LEU A 29 -2.27 26.78 -4.49
C LEU A 29 -1.05 26.87 -5.40
N ILE A 30 -1.21 26.73 -6.71
CA ILE A 30 -0.13 26.94 -7.68
C ILE A 30 0.26 28.42 -7.70
N ARG A 31 -0.66 29.33 -7.40
CA ARG A 31 -0.41 30.77 -7.25
C ARG A 31 0.20 31.13 -5.89
N LYS A 32 -0.08 30.38 -4.81
CA LYS A 32 0.59 30.50 -3.51
C LYS A 32 1.97 29.86 -3.65
N LYS A 33 3.05 30.65 -3.48
CA LYS A 33 4.45 30.18 -3.51
C LYS A 33 4.56 28.85 -2.75
N ILE A 34 4.79 27.78 -3.49
CA ILE A 34 5.05 26.45 -2.91
C ILE A 34 6.31 26.59 -2.05
N LYS A 35 6.16 26.46 -0.74
CA LYS A 35 7.30 26.52 0.18
C LYS A 35 7.98 25.15 0.17
N PHE A 36 9.14 25.07 -0.43
CA PHE A 36 9.99 23.88 -0.38
C PHE A 36 10.54 23.68 1.03
N ASN A 37 10.34 22.49 1.57
CA ASN A 37 10.89 22.06 2.84
C ASN A 37 12.17 21.23 2.62
N LYS A 38 13.00 21.05 3.66
CA LYS A 38 14.22 20.23 3.57
C LYS A 38 13.92 18.80 3.07
N ILE A 39 12.78 18.23 3.48
CA ILE A 39 12.33 16.90 3.03
C ILE A 39 12.07 16.87 1.52
N ASP A 40 11.47 17.93 0.95
CA ASP A 40 11.23 18.00 -0.51
C ASP A 40 12.52 18.05 -1.29
N LEU A 41 13.51 18.72 -0.76
CA LEU A 41 14.84 18.84 -1.37
C LEU A 41 15.54 17.47 -1.39
N VAL A 42 15.51 16.73 -0.28
CA VAL A 42 16.07 15.38 -0.19
C VAL A 42 15.32 14.43 -1.13
N PHE A 43 13.99 14.52 -1.14
CA PHE A 43 13.18 13.66 -2.01
C PHE A 43 13.38 14.01 -3.50
N GLY A 44 13.46 15.29 -3.84
CA GLY A 44 13.79 15.76 -5.18
C GLY A 44 15.18 15.29 -5.63
N ALA A 45 16.18 15.34 -4.74
CA ALA A 45 17.52 14.82 -5.01
C ALA A 45 17.49 13.29 -5.25
N PHE A 46 16.68 12.55 -4.51
CA PHE A 46 16.48 11.10 -4.72
C PHE A 46 15.83 10.80 -6.09
N ILE A 47 14.80 11.55 -6.49
CA ILE A 47 14.19 11.41 -7.82
C ILE A 47 15.21 11.76 -8.92
N LEU A 48 16.00 12.83 -8.74
CA LEU A 48 17.04 13.22 -9.68
C LEU A 48 18.10 12.13 -9.81
N LEU A 49 18.53 11.54 -8.71
CA LEU A 49 19.48 10.42 -8.71
C LEU A 49 18.90 9.22 -9.47
N ALA A 50 17.64 8.86 -9.21
CA ALA A 50 16.97 7.78 -9.93
C ALA A 50 16.84 8.06 -11.44
N PHE A 51 16.61 9.32 -11.83
CA PHE A 51 16.61 9.75 -13.23
C PHE A 51 18.01 9.63 -13.88
N ILE A 52 19.07 10.00 -13.15
CA ILE A 52 20.45 9.82 -13.61
C ILE A 52 20.72 8.32 -13.89
N PHE A 53 20.32 7.43 -12.97
CA PHE A 53 20.47 5.98 -13.20
C PHE A 53 19.63 5.44 -14.35
N LEU A 54 18.48 6.06 -14.66
CA LEU A 54 17.70 5.72 -15.84
C LEU A 54 18.45 6.02 -17.14
N VAL A 55 19.10 7.19 -17.19
CA VAL A 55 19.77 7.69 -18.42
C VAL A 55 21.16 7.04 -18.60
N LEU A 56 21.86 6.77 -17.51
CA LEU A 56 23.19 6.19 -17.58
C LEU A 56 23.15 4.71 -17.98
N PRO A 57 24.03 4.27 -18.90
CA PRO A 57 24.12 2.86 -19.31
C PRO A 57 24.89 2.02 -18.27
N ILE A 58 24.48 2.09 -17.01
CA ILE A 58 25.09 1.34 -15.91
C ILE A 58 24.32 0.02 -15.71
N GLY A 59 25.04 -1.09 -15.70
CA GLY A 59 24.52 -2.44 -15.51
C GLY A 59 23.87 -3.03 -16.79
N GLU A 60 23.60 -4.33 -16.74
CA GLU A 60 23.09 -5.12 -17.87
C GLU A 60 21.55 -5.10 -18.01
N VAL A 61 20.87 -4.29 -17.18
CA VAL A 61 19.39 -4.24 -17.13
C VAL A 61 18.85 -3.47 -18.33
N ALA A 62 17.87 -4.02 -19.01
CA ALA A 62 17.19 -3.38 -20.14
C ALA A 62 16.59 -2.02 -19.74
N PHE A 63 16.67 -1.05 -20.67
CA PHE A 63 16.15 0.32 -20.45
C PHE A 63 14.66 0.32 -20.01
N LEU A 64 13.85 -0.57 -20.58
CA LEU A 64 12.43 -0.67 -20.24
C LEU A 64 12.19 -1.05 -18.77
N ALA A 65 13.01 -1.94 -18.22
CA ALA A 65 12.95 -2.31 -16.81
C ALA A 65 13.39 -1.15 -15.91
N LYS A 66 14.46 -0.43 -16.27
CA LYS A 66 14.88 0.80 -15.56
C LYS A 66 13.77 1.85 -15.57
N ALA A 67 13.09 2.04 -16.71
CA ALA A 67 11.97 2.98 -16.85
C ALA A 67 10.77 2.59 -15.97
N ALA A 68 10.48 1.30 -15.84
CA ALA A 68 9.43 0.80 -14.95
C ALA A 68 9.75 1.07 -13.47
N TYR A 69 10.99 0.88 -13.03
CA TYR A 69 11.42 1.23 -11.67
C TYR A 69 11.38 2.74 -11.43
N PHE A 70 11.88 3.54 -12.37
CA PHE A 70 11.82 5.00 -12.26
C PHE A 70 10.38 5.51 -12.18
N LYS A 71 9.47 4.95 -12.99
CA LYS A 71 8.04 5.24 -12.93
C LYS A 71 7.47 5.01 -11.52
N ASN A 72 7.81 3.91 -10.88
CA ASN A 72 7.33 3.61 -9.52
C ASN A 72 7.84 4.64 -8.49
N ILE A 73 9.10 5.05 -8.59
CA ILE A 73 9.67 6.11 -7.72
C ILE A 73 8.96 7.45 -7.97
N LEU A 74 8.71 7.79 -9.24
CA LEU A 74 8.01 9.01 -9.63
C LEU A 74 6.58 9.03 -9.09
N LEU A 75 5.86 7.90 -9.16
CA LEU A 75 4.51 7.76 -8.61
C LEU A 75 4.48 7.98 -7.10
N MET A 76 5.47 7.45 -6.35
CA MET A 76 5.62 7.77 -4.91
C MET A 76 5.82 9.27 -4.69
N GLY A 77 6.61 9.93 -5.54
CA GLY A 77 6.81 11.38 -5.50
C GLY A 77 5.53 12.16 -5.72
N LEU A 78 4.70 11.74 -6.67
CA LEU A 78 3.41 12.36 -6.94
C LEU A 78 2.44 12.18 -5.77
N VAL A 79 2.36 10.99 -5.18
CA VAL A 79 1.53 10.74 -3.98
C VAL A 79 1.97 11.61 -2.80
N TYR A 80 3.28 11.70 -2.56
CA TYR A 80 3.84 12.57 -1.52
C TYR A 80 3.48 14.05 -1.78
N PHE A 81 3.68 14.52 -3.00
CA PHE A 81 3.38 15.90 -3.39
C PHE A 81 1.88 16.22 -3.22
N LEU A 82 1.00 15.34 -3.68
CA LEU A 82 -0.45 15.49 -3.50
C LEU A 82 -0.82 15.51 -2.03
N GLY A 83 -0.40 14.52 -1.25
CA GLY A 83 -0.75 14.41 0.17
C GLY A 83 -0.26 15.60 0.99
N ARG A 84 0.91 16.14 0.67
CA ARG A 84 1.46 17.31 1.36
C ARG A 84 0.72 18.61 1.05
N ASN A 85 0.28 18.79 -0.19
CA ASN A 85 -0.33 20.03 -0.66
C ASN A 85 -1.87 20.01 -0.56
N MET A 86 -2.48 18.85 -0.29
CA MET A 86 -3.92 18.79 -0.03
C MET A 86 -4.26 19.40 1.32
N THR A 87 -5.20 20.34 1.31
CA THR A 87 -5.81 20.87 2.55
C THR A 87 -7.10 20.09 2.79
N LEU A 88 -7.06 19.16 3.73
CA LEU A 88 -8.25 18.40 4.15
C LEU A 88 -8.93 19.12 5.32
N SER A 89 -10.25 19.19 5.28
CA SER A 89 -11.03 19.58 6.45
C SER A 89 -10.95 18.50 7.54
N ASP A 90 -11.24 18.85 8.80
CA ASP A 90 -11.24 17.89 9.91
C ASP A 90 -12.16 16.69 9.63
N HIS A 91 -13.32 16.94 9.03
CA HIS A 91 -14.25 15.87 8.64
C HIS A 91 -13.65 14.95 7.57
N GLN A 92 -13.01 15.50 6.54
CA GLN A 92 -12.35 14.69 5.49
C GLN A 92 -11.18 13.89 6.05
N THR A 93 -10.39 14.49 6.93
CA THR A 93 -9.29 13.81 7.63
C THR A 93 -9.81 12.61 8.42
N GLN A 94 -10.86 12.82 9.22
CA GLN A 94 -11.48 11.73 10.00
C GLN A 94 -12.04 10.63 9.09
N LEU A 95 -12.70 11.00 7.98
CA LEU A 95 -13.23 10.04 7.02
C LEU A 95 -12.11 9.19 6.40
N THR A 96 -11.02 9.82 5.98
CA THR A 96 -9.85 9.13 5.43
C THR A 96 -9.24 8.15 6.44
N LEU A 97 -9.07 8.59 7.69
CA LEU A 97 -8.54 7.71 8.75
C LEU A 97 -9.48 6.54 9.06
N LYS A 98 -10.80 6.77 9.07
CA LYS A 98 -11.79 5.69 9.22
C LYS A 98 -11.79 4.72 8.04
N LEU A 99 -11.54 5.21 6.81
CA LEU A 99 -11.40 4.35 5.63
C LEU A 99 -10.19 3.41 5.78
N ILE A 100 -9.05 3.93 6.25
CA ILE A 100 -7.85 3.11 6.53
C ILE A 100 -8.19 2.00 7.55
N LEU A 101 -8.91 2.34 8.61
CA LEU A 101 -9.36 1.35 9.61
C LEU A 101 -10.34 0.33 9.02
N GLY A 102 -11.23 0.76 8.12
CA GLY A 102 -12.14 -0.14 7.40
C GLY A 102 -11.39 -1.14 6.52
N ILE A 103 -10.35 -0.68 5.81
CA ILE A 103 -9.47 -1.54 5.01
C ILE A 103 -8.75 -2.56 5.90
N ALA A 104 -8.21 -2.12 7.05
CA ALA A 104 -7.53 -3.01 8.00
C ALA A 104 -8.49 -4.07 8.58
N LEU A 105 -9.74 -3.70 8.89
CA LEU A 105 -10.76 -4.65 9.33
C LEU A 105 -11.13 -5.64 8.24
N GLY A 106 -11.31 -5.17 7.00
CA GLY A 106 -11.59 -6.03 5.85
C GLY A 106 -10.47 -7.05 5.61
N ALA A 107 -9.21 -6.62 5.73
CA ALA A 107 -8.07 -7.51 5.64
C ALA A 107 -8.06 -8.58 6.74
N PHE A 108 -8.38 -8.20 7.98
CA PHE A 108 -8.49 -9.15 9.09
C PHE A 108 -9.59 -10.18 8.85
N CYS A 109 -10.76 -9.77 8.37
CA CYS A 109 -11.85 -10.70 8.04
C CYS A 109 -11.44 -11.70 6.96
N ILE A 110 -10.74 -11.26 5.93
CA ILE A 110 -10.22 -12.15 4.88
C ILE A 110 -9.16 -13.09 5.46
N ASN A 111 -8.25 -12.62 6.30
CA ASN A 111 -7.26 -13.48 6.97
C ASN A 111 -7.90 -14.56 7.82
N LEU A 112 -8.98 -14.24 8.53
CA LEU A 112 -9.76 -15.24 9.29
C LEU A 112 -10.36 -16.29 8.34
N ALA A 113 -10.88 -15.88 7.19
CA ALA A 113 -11.43 -16.79 6.19
C ALA A 113 -10.33 -17.67 5.56
N GLU A 114 -9.15 -17.10 5.23
CA GLU A 114 -7.98 -17.83 4.76
C GLU A 114 -7.52 -18.86 5.79
N PHE A 115 -7.43 -18.45 7.05
CA PHE A 115 -7.02 -19.34 8.14
C PHE A 115 -8.01 -20.48 8.35
N ALA A 116 -9.31 -20.18 8.37
CA ALA A 116 -10.38 -21.18 8.57
C ALA A 116 -10.49 -22.16 7.40
N SER A 117 -10.33 -21.69 6.16
CA SER A 117 -10.38 -22.54 4.96
C SER A 117 -9.07 -23.26 4.66
N GLY A 118 -7.97 -22.78 5.21
CA GLY A 118 -6.62 -23.23 4.86
C GLY A 118 -6.18 -22.87 3.44
N ILE A 119 -6.92 -22.01 2.72
CA ILE A 119 -6.66 -21.61 1.33
C ILE A 119 -6.31 -20.12 1.30
N HIS A 120 -5.21 -19.77 0.61
CA HIS A 120 -4.86 -18.38 0.40
C HIS A 120 -5.83 -17.69 -0.57
N PHE A 121 -6.27 -16.50 -0.25
CA PHE A 121 -7.05 -15.66 -1.17
C PHE A 121 -6.34 -15.47 -2.52
N HIS A 122 -5.03 -15.32 -2.49
CA HIS A 122 -4.17 -15.18 -3.67
C HIS A 122 -4.24 -16.41 -4.59
N THR A 123 -4.38 -17.60 -4.04
CA THR A 123 -4.56 -18.83 -4.85
C THR A 123 -5.92 -18.81 -5.55
N LEU A 124 -6.99 -18.33 -4.90
CA LEU A 124 -8.32 -18.23 -5.50
C LEU A 124 -8.36 -17.25 -6.69
N VAL A 125 -7.60 -16.16 -6.62
CA VAL A 125 -7.52 -15.16 -7.70
C VAL A 125 -6.40 -15.44 -8.70
N ASN A 126 -5.75 -16.61 -8.61
CA ASN A 126 -4.65 -17.03 -9.49
C ASN A 126 -3.47 -16.06 -9.54
N TYR A 127 -3.14 -15.49 -8.36
CA TYR A 127 -2.12 -14.45 -8.22
C TYR A 127 -0.70 -14.93 -8.56
N GLY A 128 -0.37 -16.21 -8.31
CA GLY A 128 0.93 -16.78 -8.66
C GLY A 128 1.21 -16.69 -10.16
N ASN A 129 0.26 -17.08 -11.00
CA ASN A 129 0.39 -16.96 -12.44
C ASN A 129 0.43 -15.51 -12.93
N PHE A 130 -0.29 -14.63 -12.25
CA PHE A 130 -0.21 -13.19 -12.52
C PHE A 130 1.19 -12.64 -12.25
N GLN A 131 1.79 -12.97 -11.10
CA GLN A 131 3.14 -12.52 -10.73
C GLN A 131 4.19 -13.06 -11.72
N ASN A 132 4.07 -14.31 -12.14
CA ASN A 132 4.96 -14.90 -13.12
C ASN A 132 4.86 -14.18 -14.48
N ALA A 133 3.64 -13.97 -14.97
CA ALA A 133 3.42 -13.38 -16.29
C ALA A 133 3.81 -11.89 -16.40
N ILE A 134 3.76 -11.12 -15.30
CA ILE A 134 3.96 -9.65 -15.33
C ILE A 134 5.24 -9.21 -14.65
N ASN A 135 5.60 -9.85 -13.54
CA ASN A 135 6.75 -9.44 -12.73
C ASN A 135 7.91 -10.43 -12.82
N ASP A 136 7.78 -11.46 -13.62
CA ASP A 136 8.78 -12.53 -13.81
C ASP A 136 9.16 -13.22 -12.48
N VAL A 137 8.17 -13.30 -11.56
CA VAL A 137 8.33 -13.93 -10.24
C VAL A 137 7.71 -15.32 -10.29
N GLU A 138 8.55 -16.34 -10.33
CA GLU A 138 8.09 -17.73 -10.33
C GLU A 138 7.40 -18.10 -9.00
N PRO A 139 6.26 -18.82 -9.05
CA PRO A 139 5.56 -19.30 -7.87
C PRO A 139 6.27 -20.54 -7.29
N THR A 140 7.47 -20.36 -6.74
CA THR A 140 8.34 -21.44 -6.24
C THR A 140 7.98 -21.94 -4.85
N GLY A 141 7.04 -21.27 -4.16
CA GLY A 141 6.57 -21.69 -2.83
C GLY A 141 5.61 -22.90 -2.87
N ASN A 142 5.43 -23.55 -1.72
CA ASN A 142 4.61 -24.76 -1.57
C ASN A 142 3.13 -24.60 -1.91
N TYR A 143 2.62 -23.36 -1.95
CA TYR A 143 1.20 -23.06 -2.15
C TYR A 143 0.88 -22.50 -3.54
N GLY A 144 1.80 -22.65 -4.53
CA GLY A 144 1.66 -22.04 -5.85
C GLY A 144 1.78 -20.51 -5.81
N LEU A 145 2.44 -19.97 -4.80
CA LEU A 145 2.74 -18.56 -4.57
C LEU A 145 4.24 -18.39 -4.38
N SER A 146 4.71 -17.16 -4.26
CA SER A 146 6.12 -16.89 -3.94
C SER A 146 6.46 -17.28 -2.48
N TRP A 147 7.75 -17.46 -2.19
CA TRP A 147 8.26 -17.78 -0.84
C TRP A 147 7.83 -16.80 0.26
N THR A 148 7.39 -15.59 -0.09
CA THR A 148 6.91 -14.60 0.89
C THR A 148 5.63 -15.04 1.61
N PHE A 149 4.87 -16.00 1.04
CA PHE A 149 3.63 -16.53 1.62
C PHE A 149 3.84 -17.71 2.57
N GLU A 150 5.09 -18.03 2.87
CA GLU A 150 5.44 -19.06 3.84
C GLU A 150 6.63 -18.64 4.70
N THR A 151 6.76 -19.27 5.86
CA THR A 151 7.95 -19.16 6.71
C THR A 151 9.01 -20.15 6.24
N GLN A 152 10.24 -20.00 6.71
CA GLN A 152 11.30 -21.00 6.47
C GLN A 152 10.94 -22.42 6.95
N SER A 153 10.03 -22.54 7.91
CA SER A 153 9.49 -23.80 8.41
C SER A 153 8.26 -24.31 7.65
N GLY A 154 7.90 -23.67 6.53
CA GLY A 154 6.76 -24.06 5.69
C GLY A 154 5.37 -23.66 6.25
N VAL A 155 5.32 -22.87 7.33
CA VAL A 155 4.05 -22.39 7.89
C VAL A 155 3.47 -21.30 6.98
N LYS A 156 2.17 -21.37 6.69
CA LYS A 156 1.43 -20.38 5.88
C LYS A 156 1.49 -19.00 6.49
N ARG A 157 1.69 -18.00 5.64
CA ARG A 157 1.60 -16.57 5.95
C ARG A 157 0.49 -15.98 5.10
N PHE A 158 -0.46 -15.33 5.74
CA PHE A 158 -1.63 -14.79 5.05
C PHE A 158 -1.42 -13.31 4.72
N GLY A 159 -1.83 -12.92 3.53
CA GLY A 159 -1.69 -11.56 3.00
C GLY A 159 -3.01 -10.85 2.77
N ALA A 160 -4.16 -11.52 2.97
CA ALA A 160 -5.47 -11.04 2.59
C ALA A 160 -5.48 -10.58 1.12
N PHE A 161 -5.86 -9.33 0.85
CA PHE A 161 -5.83 -8.73 -0.49
C PHE A 161 -4.55 -7.90 -0.76
N PHE A 162 -3.60 -7.86 0.17
CA PHE A 162 -2.31 -7.19 -0.07
C PHE A 162 -1.40 -8.05 -0.96
N ALA A 163 -0.48 -7.41 -1.68
CA ALA A 163 0.41 -8.09 -2.61
C ALA A 163 1.27 -9.19 -1.95
N ASN A 164 1.58 -9.03 -0.67
CA ASN A 164 2.29 -10.03 0.14
C ASN A 164 2.01 -9.82 1.64
N PRO A 165 2.34 -10.81 2.50
CA PRO A 165 2.14 -10.68 3.94
C PRO A 165 2.90 -9.54 4.62
N LEU A 166 4.04 -9.10 4.06
CA LEU A 166 4.82 -7.98 4.60
C LEU A 166 4.11 -6.65 4.38
N ASP A 167 3.43 -6.48 3.24
CA ASP A 167 2.63 -5.30 2.95
C ASP A 167 1.43 -5.21 3.90
N LEU A 168 0.78 -6.34 4.20
CA LEU A 168 -0.26 -6.43 5.23
C LEU A 168 0.27 -6.01 6.59
N ALA A 169 1.44 -6.50 6.99
CA ALA A 169 2.06 -6.13 8.26
C ALA A 169 2.36 -4.63 8.33
N SER A 170 2.93 -4.06 7.27
CA SER A 170 3.22 -2.62 7.17
C SER A 170 1.95 -1.78 7.24
N ALA A 171 0.88 -2.17 6.54
CA ALA A 171 -0.41 -1.50 6.59
C ALA A 171 -1.05 -1.59 7.99
N SER A 172 -0.91 -2.74 8.65
CA SER A 172 -1.38 -2.95 10.04
C SER A 172 -0.64 -2.06 11.03
N LEU A 173 0.69 -1.93 10.90
CA LEU A 173 1.49 -1.01 11.72
C LEU A 173 1.08 0.45 11.55
N LEU A 174 0.68 0.86 10.33
CA LEU A 174 0.15 2.19 10.06
C LEU A 174 -1.25 2.38 10.66
N ALA A 175 -2.11 1.37 10.59
CA ALA A 175 -3.49 1.44 11.07
C ALA A 175 -3.60 1.43 12.61
N PHE A 176 -2.67 0.77 13.31
CA PHE A 176 -2.70 0.63 14.76
C PHE A 176 -2.70 1.98 15.51
N PRO A 177 -1.77 2.92 15.27
CA PRO A 177 -1.79 4.22 15.95
C PRO A 177 -3.04 5.03 15.62
N ILE A 178 -3.62 4.88 14.42
CA ILE A 178 -4.88 5.53 14.04
C ILE A 178 -6.02 5.00 14.93
N ALA A 179 -6.15 3.67 15.05
CA ALA A 179 -7.15 3.05 15.92
C ALA A 179 -6.98 3.48 17.39
N PHE A 180 -5.73 3.53 17.87
CA PHE A 180 -5.39 3.95 19.22
C PHE A 180 -5.80 5.40 19.50
N ILE A 181 -5.53 6.33 18.58
CA ILE A 181 -5.95 7.73 18.71
C ILE A 181 -7.48 7.84 18.78
N PHE A 182 -8.22 7.12 17.93
CA PHE A 182 -9.67 7.10 17.99
C PHE A 182 -10.19 6.47 19.28
N PHE A 183 -9.56 5.41 19.77
CA PHE A 183 -9.88 4.79 21.04
C PHE A 183 -9.81 5.77 22.21
N ILE A 184 -8.72 6.55 22.29
CA ILE A 184 -8.52 7.53 23.39
C ILE A 184 -9.45 8.74 23.24
N LYS A 185 -9.64 9.23 22.01
CA LYS A 185 -10.39 10.48 21.78
C LYS A 185 -11.90 10.32 21.81
N THR A 186 -12.42 9.10 21.73
CA THR A 186 -13.87 8.88 21.67
C THR A 186 -14.48 8.81 23.05
N PRO A 187 -15.46 9.68 23.39
CA PRO A 187 -16.06 9.73 24.73
C PRO A 187 -17.07 8.60 24.98
N HIS A 188 -17.67 8.03 23.94
CA HIS A 188 -18.71 7.01 24.04
C HIS A 188 -18.12 5.61 24.19
N ARG A 189 -18.48 4.91 25.26
CA ARG A 189 -18.01 3.55 25.58
C ARG A 189 -18.20 2.55 24.43
N ALA A 190 -19.35 2.60 23.75
CA ALA A 190 -19.63 1.69 22.62
C ALA A 190 -18.61 1.88 21.47
N ASN A 191 -18.30 3.11 21.13
CA ASN A 191 -17.30 3.43 20.11
C ASN A 191 -15.88 3.10 20.59
N GLN A 192 -15.56 3.28 21.88
CA GLN A 192 -14.28 2.84 22.43
C GLN A 192 -14.13 1.32 22.31
N MET A 193 -15.16 0.55 22.61
CA MET A 193 -15.13 -0.92 22.43
C MET A 193 -14.92 -1.29 20.97
N LEU A 194 -15.55 -0.57 20.02
CA LEU A 194 -15.33 -0.77 18.58
C LEU A 194 -13.86 -0.54 18.20
N TYR A 195 -13.26 0.57 18.62
CA TYR A 195 -11.86 0.85 18.30
C TYR A 195 -10.91 -0.08 19.04
N GLY A 196 -11.24 -0.51 20.25
CA GLY A 196 -10.52 -1.57 20.96
C GLY A 196 -10.54 -2.90 20.20
N GLY A 197 -11.70 -3.30 19.70
CA GLY A 197 -11.86 -4.47 18.84
C GLY A 197 -11.06 -4.37 17.53
N LEU A 198 -11.07 -3.18 16.91
CA LEU A 198 -10.23 -2.90 15.74
C LEU A 198 -8.73 -3.03 16.02
N MET A 199 -8.25 -2.55 17.16
CA MET A 199 -6.86 -2.74 17.57
C MET A 199 -6.52 -4.22 17.71
N MET A 200 -7.39 -5.01 18.32
CA MET A 200 -7.20 -6.47 18.42
C MET A 200 -7.21 -7.14 17.04
N ALA A 201 -8.08 -6.72 16.13
CA ALA A 201 -8.11 -7.21 14.76
C ALA A 201 -6.82 -6.88 13.98
N ILE A 202 -6.28 -5.66 14.15
CA ILE A 202 -5.02 -5.23 13.54
C ILE A 202 -3.84 -6.06 14.08
N VAL A 203 -3.78 -6.28 15.39
CA VAL A 203 -2.77 -7.17 16.01
C VAL A 203 -2.93 -8.61 15.51
N GLY A 204 -4.17 -9.09 15.38
CA GLY A 204 -4.46 -10.39 14.76
C GLY A 204 -3.94 -10.50 13.32
N SER A 205 -4.09 -9.44 12.51
CA SER A 205 -3.53 -9.42 11.15
C SER A 205 -2.01 -9.52 11.14
N LEU A 206 -1.32 -8.86 12.06
CA LEU A 206 0.14 -9.00 12.23
C LEU A 206 0.53 -10.44 12.58
N PHE A 207 -0.25 -11.08 13.44
CA PHE A 207 -0.04 -12.48 13.80
C PHE A 207 -0.19 -13.41 12.59
N PHE A 208 -1.23 -13.23 11.78
CA PHE A 208 -1.45 -14.02 10.55
C PHE A 208 -0.38 -13.77 9.47
N ALA A 209 0.18 -12.58 9.41
CA ALA A 209 1.29 -12.28 8.51
C ALA A 209 2.60 -12.96 8.94
N TYR A 210 2.70 -13.47 10.16
CA TYR A 210 3.94 -14.01 10.76
C TYR A 210 5.14 -13.10 10.51
N SER A 211 4.88 -11.79 10.52
CA SER A 211 5.93 -10.81 10.38
C SER A 211 6.72 -10.74 11.68
N ARG A 212 7.97 -11.12 11.63
CA ARG A 212 8.90 -10.80 12.73
C ARG A 212 9.20 -9.32 12.64
N ALA A 213 8.69 -8.54 13.59
CA ALA A 213 9.10 -7.17 13.78
C ALA A 213 10.54 -7.12 14.30
#